data_1e26b075d864c3ce4697cfa7ebc7f0bc
#
_entry.id   1e26b075d864c3ce4697cfa7ebc7f0bc
#
_cell.length_a   1.000
_cell.length_b   1.000
_cell.length_c   1.000
_cell.angle_alpha   90.00
_cell.angle_beta   90.00
_cell.angle_gamma   90.00
#
_symmetry.space_group_name_H-M   'P 1'
#
loop_
_entity.id
_entity.type
_entity.pdbx_description
1 polymer ?
#
loop_
_entity_poly.entity_id
_entity_poly.type
_entity_poly.pdbx_seq_one_letter_code
_entity_poly.pdbx_strand_id
1 'polypeptide(L)'
;MLIVVSLALLCGAFSTGVGSEERAIELYVTDALTFPSRPVQLQARLTEHRPEGDQGIPEEPVEFFLQGRALGKATTDSQGWARLKFAPQMRGNLELRVRWATAAKAEVVEGRGVLLSWERRRPILLIDLAVLVEEEFETESPQPELFPDPGLILGEPQAAAPAELSKLSKFYYNLVYVDQTGKGRLEVIQSWLRKQQFPPGMIRILPQTATSLDDLLLALKDEGWENISGGIGQTAEFADALVKNRLQAIILPRSDTTDQRFPRRAIILNDWSRVRRHL
;
A
#
# COMPACT_ATOMS: atom_id res chain seq x y z
N MET A 1 31.39 -6.13 -79.65
CA MET A 1 30.24 -5.71 -78.83
C MET A 1 30.51 -6.19 -77.43
N LEU A 2 31.16 -5.32 -76.59
CA LEU A 2 31.56 -5.62 -75.19
C LEU A 2 30.49 -5.06 -74.26
N ILE A 3 29.92 -5.93 -73.47
CA ILE A 3 28.96 -5.52 -72.40
C ILE A 3 29.74 -5.45 -71.07
N VAL A 4 29.90 -4.25 -70.55
CA VAL A 4 30.47 -3.99 -69.24
C VAL A 4 29.34 -4.04 -68.20
N VAL A 5 29.37 -5.03 -67.30
CA VAL A 5 28.42 -5.12 -66.14
C VAL A 5 29.11 -4.44 -64.98
N SER A 6 28.56 -3.28 -64.57
CA SER A 6 28.94 -2.58 -63.34
C SER A 6 28.22 -3.19 -62.14
N LEU A 7 29.00 -3.73 -61.21
CA LEU A 7 28.54 -4.25 -59.93
C LEU A 7 28.59 -3.13 -58.90
N ALA A 8 27.44 -2.56 -58.53
CA ALA A 8 27.33 -1.56 -57.44
C ALA A 8 27.27 -2.28 -56.10
N LEU A 9 28.33 -2.12 -55.27
CA LEU A 9 28.35 -2.52 -53.87
C LEU A 9 27.49 -1.52 -53.05
N LEU A 10 26.34 -1.96 -52.56
CA LEU A 10 25.59 -1.24 -51.54
C LEU A 10 26.18 -1.56 -50.14
N CYS A 11 26.98 -0.64 -49.59
CA CYS A 11 27.31 -0.61 -48.16
C CYS A 11 26.09 -0.17 -47.36
N GLY A 12 25.35 -1.13 -46.84
CA GLY A 12 24.31 -0.88 -45.85
C GLY A 12 24.96 -0.54 -44.48
N ALA A 13 24.94 0.71 -44.11
CA ALA A 13 25.30 1.13 -42.76
C ALA A 13 24.20 0.65 -41.78
N PHE A 14 24.48 -0.43 -41.04
CA PHE A 14 23.69 -0.80 -39.87
C PHE A 14 23.93 0.24 -38.79
N SER A 15 23.04 1.20 -38.68
CA SER A 15 22.95 2.10 -37.52
C SER A 15 22.42 1.25 -36.34
N THR A 16 23.33 0.78 -35.50
CA THR A 16 22.95 0.26 -34.16
C THR A 16 22.48 1.43 -33.35
N GLY A 17 21.16 1.69 -33.37
CA GLY A 17 20.51 2.55 -32.42
C GLY A 17 20.69 1.91 -31.03
N VAL A 18 21.66 2.41 -30.28
CA VAL A 18 21.70 2.22 -28.81
C VAL A 18 20.47 2.94 -28.30
N GLY A 19 19.39 2.18 -28.09
CA GLY A 19 18.24 2.67 -27.36
C GLY A 19 18.76 3.08 -25.97
N SER A 20 18.75 4.37 -25.69
CA SER A 20 18.90 4.84 -24.32
C SER A 20 17.72 4.25 -23.54
N GLU A 21 17.96 3.19 -22.76
CA GLU A 21 17.00 2.74 -21.74
C GLU A 21 16.68 3.99 -20.90
N GLU A 22 15.46 4.46 -21.04
CA GLU A 22 14.94 5.61 -20.31
C GLU A 22 14.88 5.16 -18.87
N ARG A 23 15.85 5.63 -18.06
CA ARG A 23 15.97 5.29 -16.64
C ARG A 23 14.78 5.90 -15.91
N ALA A 24 13.81 5.07 -15.57
CA ALA A 24 12.65 5.51 -14.85
C ALA A 24 13.04 5.87 -13.40
N ILE A 25 12.83 7.14 -13.04
CA ILE A 25 13.03 7.62 -11.66
C ILE A 25 11.69 7.62 -10.96
N GLU A 26 11.66 7.04 -9.76
CA GLU A 26 10.46 6.95 -8.93
C GLU A 26 10.69 7.59 -7.56
N LEU A 27 9.68 8.30 -7.06
CA LEU A 27 9.67 8.87 -5.73
C LEU A 27 8.52 8.25 -4.91
N TYR A 28 8.87 7.27 -4.10
CA TYR A 28 7.94 6.63 -3.19
C TYR A 28 7.80 7.42 -1.88
N VAL A 29 6.57 7.59 -1.38
CA VAL A 29 6.28 8.30 -0.12
C VAL A 29 5.55 7.35 0.83
N THR A 30 6.14 7.12 2.00
CA THR A 30 5.56 6.27 3.04
C THR A 30 4.42 6.99 3.76
N ASP A 31 3.31 6.30 3.99
CA ASP A 31 2.27 6.79 4.87
C ASP A 31 2.77 6.83 6.32
N ALA A 32 2.38 7.84 7.07
CA ALA A 32 2.80 8.02 8.45
C ALA A 32 1.59 8.15 9.38
N LEU A 33 1.67 7.56 10.58
CA LEU A 33 0.61 7.60 11.59
C LEU A 33 1.09 8.34 12.84
N THR A 34 0.29 9.28 13.31
CA THR A 34 0.57 10.02 14.54
C THR A 34 -0.72 10.60 15.15
N PHE A 35 -0.58 11.34 16.25
CA PHE A 35 -1.63 12.18 16.82
C PHE A 35 -1.36 13.67 16.53
N PRO A 36 -2.36 14.55 16.62
CA PRO A 36 -2.13 15.97 16.62
C PRO A 36 -1.09 16.39 17.67
N SER A 37 -0.16 17.26 17.27
CA SER A 37 0.96 17.78 18.07
C SER A 37 2.07 16.76 18.42
N ARG A 38 1.92 15.48 18.12
CA ARG A 38 2.99 14.49 18.32
C ARG A 38 3.93 14.46 17.11
N PRO A 39 5.25 14.62 17.32
CA PRO A 39 6.21 14.52 16.23
C PRO A 39 6.21 13.14 15.58
N VAL A 40 6.29 13.13 14.25
CA VAL A 40 6.45 11.94 13.42
C VAL A 40 7.54 12.18 12.39
N GLN A 41 8.17 11.12 11.92
CA GLN A 41 9.14 11.17 10.84
C GLN A 41 8.43 10.87 9.51
N LEU A 42 8.33 11.87 8.64
CA LEU A 42 7.89 11.71 7.26
C LEU A 42 9.05 11.16 6.45
N GLN A 43 8.77 10.21 5.55
CA GLN A 43 9.81 9.52 4.78
C GLN A 43 9.42 9.45 3.31
N ALA A 44 10.41 9.63 2.44
CA ALA A 44 10.30 9.40 1.02
C ALA A 44 11.56 8.72 0.50
N ARG A 45 11.44 7.89 -0.52
CA ARG A 45 12.55 7.19 -1.15
C ARG A 45 12.59 7.55 -2.63
N LEU A 46 13.73 8.09 -3.08
CA LEU A 46 14.01 8.37 -4.47
C LEU A 46 14.84 7.22 -5.03
N THR A 47 14.36 6.58 -6.09
CA THR A 47 15.01 5.43 -6.71
C THR A 47 15.10 5.58 -8.23
N GLU A 48 16.10 4.96 -8.80
CA GLU A 48 16.26 4.73 -10.23
C GLU A 48 16.01 3.25 -10.51
N HIS A 49 15.10 2.95 -11.41
CA HIS A 49 14.86 1.58 -11.84
C HIS A 49 16.01 1.11 -12.70
N ARG A 50 16.61 -0.04 -12.35
CA ARG A 50 17.68 -0.71 -13.11
C ARG A 50 17.35 -2.18 -13.32
N PRO A 51 17.97 -2.83 -14.32
CA PRO A 51 17.75 -4.26 -14.55
C PRO A 51 18.06 -5.16 -13.33
N GLU A 52 18.97 -4.69 -12.45
CA GLU A 52 19.38 -5.39 -11.22
C GLU A 52 18.47 -5.08 -10.02
N GLY A 53 17.46 -4.20 -10.19
CA GLY A 53 16.54 -3.73 -9.14
C GLY A 53 16.60 -2.23 -8.90
N ASP A 54 15.74 -1.74 -8.01
CA ASP A 54 15.63 -0.32 -7.70
C ASP A 54 16.81 0.17 -6.86
N GLN A 55 17.61 1.06 -7.42
CA GLN A 55 18.75 1.68 -6.75
C GLN A 55 18.35 3.05 -6.15
N GLY A 56 18.67 3.28 -4.87
CA GLY A 56 18.48 4.57 -4.24
C GLY A 56 19.38 5.65 -4.83
N ILE A 57 18.85 6.87 -5.03
CA ILE A 57 19.60 8.03 -5.49
C ILE A 57 19.99 8.87 -4.28
N PRO A 58 21.29 8.96 -3.92
CA PRO A 58 21.76 9.69 -2.75
C PRO A 58 21.96 11.18 -3.02
N GLU A 59 22.04 11.95 -1.91
CA GLU A 59 22.44 13.38 -1.88
C GLU A 59 21.51 14.32 -2.66
N GLU A 60 20.29 13.87 -2.98
CA GLU A 60 19.31 14.67 -3.70
C GLU A 60 18.36 15.40 -2.74
N PRO A 61 18.12 16.72 -2.94
CA PRO A 61 17.17 17.45 -2.14
C PRO A 61 15.75 17.19 -2.61
N VAL A 62 14.86 16.77 -1.68
CA VAL A 62 13.43 16.63 -1.91
C VAL A 62 12.65 17.57 -1.00
N GLU A 63 11.51 18.06 -1.49
CA GLU A 63 10.67 19.01 -0.77
C GLU A 63 9.34 18.36 -0.39
N PHE A 64 8.99 18.48 0.91
CA PHE A 64 7.78 17.91 1.49
C PHE A 64 6.67 18.95 1.54
N PHE A 65 5.45 18.54 1.17
CA PHE A 65 4.23 19.36 1.20
C PHE A 65 3.12 18.59 1.93
N LEU A 66 2.38 19.27 2.79
CA LEU A 66 1.19 18.75 3.44
C LEU A 66 0.00 19.62 3.07
N GLN A 67 -1.05 19.03 2.50
CA GLN A 67 -2.22 19.77 2.01
C GLN A 67 -1.84 20.96 1.10
N GLY A 68 -0.85 20.78 0.24
CA GLY A 68 -0.32 21.80 -0.66
C GLY A 68 0.63 22.84 -0.03
N ARG A 69 0.79 22.84 1.30
CA ARG A 69 1.69 23.76 2.01
C ARG A 69 3.08 23.14 2.17
N ALA A 70 4.13 23.85 1.81
CA ALA A 70 5.50 23.41 2.01
C ALA A 70 5.82 23.27 3.50
N LEU A 71 6.41 22.12 3.87
CA LEU A 71 6.88 21.81 5.23
C LEU A 71 8.37 22.05 5.38
N GLY A 72 9.15 21.75 4.34
CA GLY A 72 10.61 21.83 4.35
C GLY A 72 11.24 20.89 3.35
N LYS A 73 12.60 20.88 3.36
CA LYS A 73 13.41 20.04 2.50
C LYS A 73 14.21 19.04 3.33
N ALA A 74 14.51 17.90 2.74
CA ALA A 74 15.43 16.91 3.29
C ALA A 74 16.28 16.33 2.14
N THR A 75 17.48 15.89 2.46
CA THR A 75 18.42 15.29 1.49
C THR A 75 18.32 13.76 1.62
N THR A 76 18.40 13.06 0.50
CA THR A 76 18.40 11.60 0.48
C THR A 76 19.72 11.03 0.99
N ASP A 77 19.63 9.93 1.76
CA ASP A 77 20.79 9.16 2.23
C ASP A 77 21.32 8.19 1.13
N SER A 78 22.33 7.39 1.45
CA SER A 78 22.94 6.42 0.54
C SER A 78 21.98 5.36 -0.01
N GLN A 79 20.81 5.17 0.61
CA GLN A 79 19.74 4.26 0.17
C GLN A 79 18.59 5.00 -0.53
N GLY A 80 18.76 6.31 -0.78
CA GLY A 80 17.75 7.16 -1.40
C GLY A 80 16.63 7.63 -0.45
N TRP A 81 16.74 7.42 0.86
CA TRP A 81 15.74 7.85 1.83
C TRP A 81 15.96 9.29 2.28
N ALA A 82 14.95 10.11 2.14
CA ALA A 82 14.85 11.43 2.76
C ALA A 82 13.88 11.41 3.94
N ARG A 83 14.25 12.06 5.06
CA ARG A 83 13.48 12.03 6.32
C ARG A 83 13.29 13.44 6.85
N LEU A 84 12.02 13.80 7.13
CA LEU A 84 11.63 15.09 7.69
C LEU A 84 10.82 14.89 8.98
N LYS A 85 11.30 15.45 10.10
CA LYS A 85 10.55 15.43 11.36
C LYS A 85 9.48 16.53 11.34
N PHE A 86 8.23 16.15 11.62
CA PHE A 86 7.08 17.06 11.58
C PHE A 86 6.07 16.74 12.69
N ALA A 87 5.39 17.75 13.24
CA ALA A 87 4.31 17.59 14.21
C ALA A 87 3.02 18.24 13.67
N PRO A 88 2.04 17.45 13.21
CA PRO A 88 0.82 18.01 12.64
C PRO A 88 -0.05 18.68 13.71
N GLN A 89 -0.62 19.84 13.39
CA GLN A 89 -1.63 20.48 14.22
C GLN A 89 -3.06 20.11 13.78
N MET A 90 -3.21 19.70 12.54
CA MET A 90 -4.48 19.26 11.97
C MET A 90 -4.70 17.77 12.21
N ARG A 91 -5.97 17.38 12.26
CA ARG A 91 -6.42 15.99 12.38
C ARG A 91 -7.02 15.49 11.06
N GLY A 92 -7.01 14.18 10.88
CA GLY A 92 -7.57 13.49 9.72
C GLY A 92 -6.51 12.83 8.83
N ASN A 93 -6.95 12.42 7.67
CA ASN A 93 -6.07 11.85 6.64
C ASN A 93 -5.60 13.00 5.75
N LEU A 94 -4.35 13.42 5.93
CA LEU A 94 -3.77 14.61 5.31
C LEU A 94 -2.92 14.20 4.11
N GLU A 95 -3.19 14.77 2.94
CA GLU A 95 -2.39 14.48 1.74
C GLU A 95 -0.95 14.96 1.94
N LEU A 96 -0.02 14.01 1.83
CA LEU A 96 1.43 14.25 1.86
C LEU A 96 1.96 14.12 0.44
N ARG A 97 2.60 15.17 -0.06
CA ARG A 97 3.30 15.15 -1.35
C ARG A 97 4.76 15.44 -1.13
N VAL A 98 5.60 14.76 -1.89
CA VAL A 98 7.04 15.02 -1.92
C VAL A 98 7.43 15.25 -3.36
N ARG A 99 8.25 16.27 -3.59
CA ARG A 99 8.71 16.65 -4.92
C ARG A 99 10.22 16.60 -4.97
N TRP A 100 10.72 15.96 -5.99
CA TRP A 100 12.10 16.09 -6.42
C TRP A 100 12.13 16.89 -7.72
N ALA A 101 13.01 17.88 -7.76
CA ALA A 101 13.20 18.70 -8.95
C ALA A 101 14.69 18.90 -9.17
N THR A 102 15.19 18.52 -10.32
CA THR A 102 16.57 18.78 -10.72
C THR A 102 16.63 19.88 -11.76
N ALA A 103 17.47 20.88 -11.49
CA ALA A 103 17.69 21.97 -12.44
C ALA A 103 18.38 21.50 -13.74
N ALA A 104 19.10 20.36 -13.67
CA ALA A 104 19.88 19.85 -14.81
C ALA A 104 19.00 19.22 -15.92
N LYS A 105 17.81 18.72 -15.59
CA LYS A 105 16.96 17.97 -16.55
C LYS A 105 15.57 18.59 -16.78
N ALA A 106 15.22 19.69 -16.13
CA ALA A 106 13.85 20.24 -16.10
C ALA A 106 12.79 19.19 -15.74
N GLU A 107 13.19 18.13 -15.05
CA GLU A 107 12.35 17.00 -14.66
C GLU A 107 11.84 17.21 -13.25
N VAL A 108 10.54 17.00 -13.06
CA VAL A 108 9.90 17.05 -11.75
C VAL A 108 9.24 15.70 -11.51
N VAL A 109 9.72 14.99 -10.49
CA VAL A 109 9.10 13.75 -10.03
C VAL A 109 8.36 14.03 -8.74
N GLU A 110 7.09 13.59 -8.65
CA GLU A 110 6.24 13.79 -7.47
C GLU A 110 5.76 12.45 -6.93
N GLY A 111 6.02 12.23 -5.65
CA GLY A 111 5.49 11.10 -4.89
C GLY A 111 4.34 11.55 -3.98
N ARG A 112 3.39 10.62 -3.69
CA ARG A 112 2.22 10.88 -2.85
C ARG A 112 2.11 9.86 -1.74
N GLY A 113 1.82 10.36 -0.54
CA GLY A 113 1.55 9.59 0.67
C GLY A 113 0.41 10.22 1.47
N VAL A 114 0.15 9.67 2.64
CA VAL A 114 -0.85 10.19 3.56
C VAL A 114 -0.24 10.30 4.96
N LEU A 115 -0.41 11.46 5.59
CA LEU A 115 -0.17 11.61 7.01
C LEU A 115 -1.49 11.39 7.75
N LEU A 116 -1.59 10.27 8.44
CA LEU A 116 -2.72 9.87 9.28
C LEU A 116 -2.53 10.53 10.66
N SER A 117 -3.13 11.70 10.85
CA SER A 117 -3.11 12.41 12.13
C SER A 117 -4.44 12.16 12.88
N TRP A 118 -4.51 11.03 13.60
CA TRP A 118 -5.76 10.54 14.15
C TRP A 118 -5.97 10.97 15.60
N GLU A 119 -7.25 11.18 15.96
CA GLU A 119 -7.65 11.35 17.36
C GLU A 119 -7.72 9.97 18.03
N ARG A 120 -7.16 9.84 19.23
CA ARG A 120 -7.19 8.58 20.00
C ARG A 120 -8.61 8.09 20.32
N ARG A 121 -9.58 9.00 20.38
CA ARG A 121 -10.98 8.68 20.72
C ARG A 121 -11.77 8.14 19.54
N ARG A 122 -11.32 8.40 18.30
CA ARG A 122 -12.01 7.89 17.13
C ARG A 122 -11.77 6.39 17.01
N PRO A 123 -12.85 5.57 16.91
CA PRO A 123 -12.69 4.13 16.89
C PRO A 123 -11.92 3.65 15.66
N ILE A 124 -11.17 2.57 15.84
CA ILE A 124 -10.42 1.88 14.80
C ILE A 124 -11.19 0.65 14.36
N LEU A 125 -11.26 0.44 13.05
CA LEU A 125 -11.78 -0.76 12.41
C LEU A 125 -10.64 -1.46 11.67
N LEU A 126 -10.39 -2.72 12.00
CA LEU A 126 -9.41 -3.56 11.32
C LEU A 126 -10.03 -4.15 10.05
N ILE A 127 -9.31 -4.12 8.95
CA ILE A 127 -9.74 -4.66 7.66
C ILE A 127 -8.71 -5.68 7.19
N ASP A 128 -9.08 -6.94 7.13
CA ASP A 128 -8.26 -7.95 6.50
C ASP A 128 -8.16 -7.67 5.00
N LEU A 129 -6.95 -7.59 4.45
CA LEU A 129 -6.77 -7.32 3.02
C LEU A 129 -7.39 -8.41 2.14
N ALA A 130 -7.37 -9.65 2.62
CA ALA A 130 -7.92 -10.77 1.88
C ALA A 130 -9.43 -10.62 1.59
N VAL A 131 -10.20 -9.97 2.49
CA VAL A 131 -11.64 -9.74 2.29
C VAL A 131 -11.97 -8.67 1.25
N LEU A 132 -10.97 -7.89 0.83
CA LEU A 132 -11.15 -6.81 -0.16
C LEU A 132 -11.04 -7.28 -1.60
N VAL A 133 -10.50 -8.46 -1.84
CA VAL A 133 -10.16 -8.97 -3.16
C VAL A 133 -11.22 -9.99 -3.59
N GLU A 134 -11.68 -9.88 -4.83
CA GLU A 134 -12.49 -10.95 -5.43
C GLU A 134 -11.63 -12.21 -5.59
N GLU A 135 -12.27 -13.37 -5.52
CA GLU A 135 -11.61 -14.64 -5.81
C GLU A 135 -11.11 -14.59 -7.25
N GLU A 136 -9.80 -14.54 -7.43
CA GLU A 136 -9.27 -14.99 -8.69
C GLU A 136 -9.49 -16.52 -8.75
N PHE A 137 -10.25 -16.97 -9.71
CA PHE A 137 -10.14 -18.36 -10.15
C PHE A 137 -8.68 -18.54 -10.54
N GLU A 138 -7.97 -19.38 -9.78
CA GLU A 138 -6.62 -19.80 -10.15
C GLU A 138 -6.69 -20.34 -11.57
N THR A 139 -6.46 -19.49 -12.54
CA THR A 139 -6.04 -19.94 -13.85
C THR A 139 -4.70 -20.58 -13.58
N GLU A 140 -4.65 -21.90 -13.55
CA GLU A 140 -3.44 -22.70 -13.50
C GLU A 140 -2.45 -22.11 -14.50
N SER A 141 -1.55 -21.27 -14.00
CA SER A 141 -0.43 -20.80 -14.80
C SER A 141 0.55 -21.96 -14.88
N PRO A 142 0.83 -22.51 -16.07
CA PRO A 142 1.54 -23.79 -16.20
C PRO A 142 3.04 -23.73 -15.86
N GLN A 143 3.56 -22.66 -15.28
CA GLN A 143 4.98 -22.52 -14.97
C GLN A 143 5.24 -21.87 -13.59
N PRO A 144 5.18 -22.65 -12.48
CA PRO A 144 5.49 -22.11 -11.15
C PRO A 144 6.99 -21.98 -10.85
N GLU A 145 7.91 -22.44 -11.70
CA GLU A 145 9.31 -22.64 -11.28
C GLU A 145 10.31 -21.57 -11.72
N LEU A 146 9.91 -20.56 -12.48
CA LEU A 146 10.88 -19.59 -13.08
C LEU A 146 10.92 -18.21 -12.43
N PHE A 147 10.01 -17.91 -11.47
CA PHE A 147 10.00 -16.62 -10.81
C PHE A 147 10.04 -16.78 -9.28
N PRO A 148 10.85 -15.97 -8.55
CA PRO A 148 10.78 -15.94 -7.09
C PRO A 148 9.35 -15.57 -6.68
N ASP A 149 8.86 -16.18 -5.58
CA ASP A 149 7.51 -15.97 -5.01
C ASP A 149 7.03 -14.53 -5.26
N PRO A 150 5.99 -14.31 -6.09
CA PRO A 150 5.56 -12.96 -6.50
C PRO A 150 5.05 -12.10 -5.33
N GLY A 151 5.07 -12.62 -4.10
CA GLY A 151 4.50 -11.94 -2.95
C GLY A 151 2.97 -12.00 -2.93
N LEU A 152 2.35 -11.06 -2.22
CA LEU A 152 0.90 -10.93 -2.20
C LEU A 152 0.40 -10.40 -3.55
N ILE A 153 -0.31 -11.24 -4.31
CA ILE A 153 -1.01 -10.81 -5.52
C ILE A 153 -2.36 -10.24 -5.09
N LEU A 154 -2.58 -8.97 -5.36
CA LEU A 154 -3.85 -8.30 -5.12
C LEU A 154 -4.63 -8.26 -6.44
N GLY A 155 -5.73 -9.04 -6.49
CA GLY A 155 -6.64 -9.11 -7.64
C GLY A 155 -7.60 -7.92 -7.73
N GLU A 156 -8.72 -8.12 -8.43
CA GLU A 156 -9.77 -7.11 -8.52
C GLU A 156 -10.46 -6.92 -7.15
N PRO A 157 -10.90 -5.69 -6.83
CA PRO A 157 -11.54 -5.41 -5.56
C PRO A 157 -12.98 -5.90 -5.53
N GLN A 158 -13.45 -6.34 -4.37
CA GLN A 158 -14.87 -6.59 -4.12
C GLN A 158 -15.69 -5.35 -4.45
N ALA A 159 -16.66 -5.48 -5.35
CA ALA A 159 -17.32 -4.36 -6.04
C ALA A 159 -17.86 -3.26 -5.10
N ALA A 160 -18.44 -3.59 -3.96
CA ALA A 160 -19.01 -2.62 -3.02
C ALA A 160 -18.03 -2.17 -1.93
N ALA A 161 -16.89 -2.86 -1.75
CA ALA A 161 -15.98 -2.63 -0.64
C ALA A 161 -15.39 -1.20 -0.60
N PRO A 162 -14.88 -0.61 -1.71
CA PRO A 162 -14.33 0.74 -1.67
C PRO A 162 -15.36 1.79 -1.24
N ALA A 163 -16.59 1.69 -1.75
CA ALA A 163 -17.65 2.64 -1.46
C ALA A 163 -18.13 2.54 0.01
N GLU A 164 -18.30 1.33 0.55
CA GLU A 164 -18.73 1.15 1.94
C GLU A 164 -17.61 1.54 2.93
N LEU A 165 -16.36 1.16 2.66
CA LEU A 165 -15.23 1.59 3.49
C LEU A 165 -15.02 3.10 3.45
N SER A 166 -15.25 3.76 2.30
CA SER A 166 -15.20 5.22 2.21
C SER A 166 -16.22 5.90 3.12
N LYS A 167 -17.44 5.38 3.20
CA LYS A 167 -18.46 5.88 4.13
C LYS A 167 -18.08 5.64 5.58
N LEU A 168 -17.58 4.44 5.90
CA LEU A 168 -17.12 4.10 7.26
C LEU A 168 -15.94 4.99 7.69
N SER A 169 -14.94 5.18 6.83
CA SER A 169 -13.79 6.04 7.09
C SER A 169 -14.19 7.51 7.25
N LYS A 170 -15.09 8.01 6.41
CA LYS A 170 -15.51 9.41 6.45
C LYS A 170 -16.23 9.79 7.74
N PHE A 171 -17.11 8.93 8.24
CA PHE A 171 -18.06 9.30 9.27
C PHE A 171 -17.77 8.66 10.64
N TYR A 172 -17.17 7.47 10.69
CA TYR A 172 -17.17 6.66 11.91
C TYR A 172 -15.80 6.20 12.37
N TYR A 173 -14.95 5.65 11.47
CA TYR A 173 -13.78 4.86 11.87
C TYR A 173 -12.47 5.39 11.26
N ASN A 174 -11.38 5.15 11.96
CA ASN A 174 -10.05 5.07 11.37
C ASN A 174 -9.82 3.64 10.88
N LEU A 175 -9.24 3.46 9.70
CA LEU A 175 -9.07 2.12 9.11
C LEU A 175 -7.63 1.64 9.26
N VAL A 176 -7.47 0.40 9.70
CA VAL A 176 -6.20 -0.32 9.70
C VAL A 176 -6.35 -1.54 8.79
N TYR A 177 -5.67 -1.50 7.66
CA TYR A 177 -5.58 -2.63 6.72
C TYR A 177 -4.53 -3.61 7.22
N VAL A 178 -4.88 -4.89 7.27
CA VAL A 178 -4.04 -5.95 7.83
C VAL A 178 -3.75 -6.99 6.76
N ASP A 179 -2.48 -7.16 6.43
CA ASP A 179 -2.01 -8.33 5.69
C ASP A 179 -1.64 -9.44 6.66
N GLN A 180 -2.45 -10.48 6.72
CA GLN A 180 -2.21 -11.65 7.58
C GLN A 180 -1.25 -12.66 6.93
N THR A 181 -1.00 -12.54 5.63
CA THR A 181 -0.12 -13.48 4.92
C THR A 181 1.36 -13.23 5.20
N GLY A 182 1.71 -11.99 5.57
CA GLY A 182 3.09 -11.54 5.76
C GLY A 182 3.91 -11.50 4.47
N LYS A 183 3.29 -11.71 3.32
CA LYS A 183 3.94 -11.71 2.01
C LYS A 183 3.82 -10.37 1.29
N GLY A 184 2.98 -9.48 1.80
CA GLY A 184 2.74 -8.18 1.18
C GLY A 184 3.96 -7.26 1.26
N ARG A 185 4.17 -6.48 0.20
CA ARG A 185 5.08 -5.34 0.21
C ARG A 185 4.27 -4.08 0.40
N LEU A 186 4.70 -3.22 1.33
CA LEU A 186 3.96 -2.01 1.71
C LEU A 186 3.63 -1.13 0.50
N GLU A 187 4.61 -0.93 -0.39
CA GLU A 187 4.47 -0.12 -1.60
C GLU A 187 3.38 -0.67 -2.54
N VAL A 188 3.36 -1.99 -2.70
CA VAL A 188 2.39 -2.69 -3.57
C VAL A 188 0.98 -2.55 -3.02
N ILE A 189 0.80 -2.83 -1.73
CA ILE A 189 -0.50 -2.71 -1.05
C ILE A 189 -1.01 -1.26 -1.11
N GLN A 190 -0.14 -0.29 -0.80
CA GLN A 190 -0.48 1.13 -0.82
C GLN A 190 -0.89 1.60 -2.23
N SER A 191 -0.15 1.19 -3.25
CA SER A 191 -0.44 1.50 -4.65
C SER A 191 -1.77 0.89 -5.08
N TRP A 192 -2.01 -0.37 -4.73
CA TRP A 192 -3.25 -1.08 -5.05
C TRP A 192 -4.46 -0.42 -4.38
N LEU A 193 -4.41 -0.15 -3.07
CA LEU A 193 -5.49 0.54 -2.35
C LEU A 193 -5.85 1.88 -2.99
N ARG A 194 -4.85 2.65 -3.40
CA ARG A 194 -5.07 3.93 -4.10
C ARG A 194 -5.68 3.75 -5.49
N LYS A 195 -5.15 2.82 -6.28
CA LYS A 195 -5.66 2.51 -7.63
C LYS A 195 -7.12 2.08 -7.57
N GLN A 196 -7.49 1.27 -6.58
CA GLN A 196 -8.83 0.76 -6.39
C GLN A 196 -9.74 1.71 -5.57
N GLN A 197 -9.29 2.94 -5.32
CA GLN A 197 -10.06 3.99 -4.65
C GLN A 197 -10.52 3.66 -3.22
N PHE A 198 -9.78 2.79 -2.52
CA PHE A 198 -10.00 2.57 -1.11
C PHE A 198 -9.63 3.81 -0.29
N PRO A 199 -10.35 4.10 0.81
CA PRO A 199 -10.02 5.22 1.68
C PRO A 199 -8.65 5.03 2.35
N PRO A 200 -7.92 6.13 2.62
CA PRO A 200 -6.65 6.06 3.32
C PRO A 200 -6.78 5.42 4.70
N GLY A 201 -5.84 4.55 5.05
CA GLY A 201 -5.75 3.88 6.33
C GLY A 201 -4.33 3.42 6.61
N MET A 202 -4.05 3.03 7.85
CA MET A 202 -2.76 2.46 8.21
C MET A 202 -2.65 1.03 7.72
N ILE A 203 -1.55 0.68 7.07
CA ILE A 203 -1.27 -0.69 6.63
C ILE A 203 -0.38 -1.37 7.67
N ARG A 204 -0.74 -2.59 8.07
CA ARG A 204 0.03 -3.47 8.95
C ARG A 204 0.22 -4.82 8.27
N ILE A 205 1.46 -5.22 8.11
CA ILE A 205 1.83 -6.54 7.56
C ILE A 205 2.27 -7.38 8.74
N LEU A 206 1.57 -8.49 8.98
CA LEU A 206 1.93 -9.43 10.04
C LEU A 206 3.11 -10.28 9.57
N PRO A 207 4.16 -10.47 10.37
CA PRO A 207 5.24 -11.37 10.02
C PRO A 207 4.73 -12.81 9.83
N GLN A 208 5.30 -13.54 8.88
CA GLN A 208 4.96 -14.96 8.65
C GLN A 208 5.28 -15.89 9.86
N THR A 209 6.16 -15.44 10.75
CA THR A 209 6.58 -16.19 11.92
C THR A 209 5.71 -15.85 13.13
N ALA A 210 4.73 -16.69 13.44
CA ALA A 210 4.01 -16.77 14.73
C ALA A 210 3.37 -15.46 15.27
N THR A 211 3.36 -14.36 14.50
CA THR A 211 2.69 -13.13 14.93
C THR A 211 1.21 -13.23 14.61
N SER A 212 0.41 -13.23 15.65
CA SER A 212 -1.04 -13.33 15.55
C SER A 212 -1.70 -11.94 15.45
N LEU A 213 -2.98 -11.92 15.10
CA LEU A 213 -3.78 -10.70 15.21
C LEU A 213 -3.83 -10.19 16.67
N ASP A 214 -3.71 -11.08 17.66
CA ASP A 214 -3.60 -10.71 19.08
C ASP A 214 -2.38 -9.83 19.35
N ASP A 215 -1.23 -10.14 18.76
CA ASP A 215 0.00 -9.36 18.92
C ASP A 215 -0.12 -7.98 18.27
N LEU A 216 -0.79 -7.90 17.11
CA LEU A 216 -1.11 -6.62 16.50
C LEU A 216 -2.01 -5.76 17.38
N LEU A 217 -3.04 -6.37 18.00
CA LEU A 217 -3.94 -5.66 18.91
C LEU A 217 -3.19 -5.13 20.13
N LEU A 218 -2.25 -5.90 20.68
CA LEU A 218 -1.36 -5.44 21.75
C LEU A 218 -0.47 -4.30 21.29
N ALA A 219 0.21 -4.43 20.17
CA ALA A 219 1.07 -3.39 19.61
C ALA A 219 0.32 -2.08 19.38
N LEU A 220 -0.90 -2.13 18.84
CA LEU A 220 -1.73 -0.94 18.67
C LEU A 220 -2.07 -0.27 20.01
N LYS A 221 -2.37 -1.05 21.07
CA LYS A 221 -2.63 -0.52 22.41
C LYS A 221 -1.37 0.12 23.02
N ASP A 222 -0.20 -0.50 22.86
CA ASP A 222 1.07 0.03 23.34
C ASP A 222 1.47 1.33 22.59
N GLU A 223 1.10 1.45 21.32
CA GLU A 223 1.21 2.68 20.55
C GLU A 223 0.22 3.77 21.03
N GLY A 224 -0.75 3.43 21.88
CA GLY A 224 -1.78 4.31 22.44
C GLY A 224 -3.10 4.34 21.66
N TRP A 225 -3.34 3.33 20.81
CA TRP A 225 -4.60 3.15 20.09
C TRP A 225 -5.53 2.20 20.84
N GLU A 226 -6.20 2.71 21.88
CA GLU A 226 -7.02 1.90 22.78
C GLU A 226 -8.45 1.66 22.27
N ASN A 227 -8.95 2.54 21.39
CA ASN A 227 -10.34 2.48 20.93
C ASN A 227 -10.47 1.63 19.64
N ILE A 228 -10.14 0.33 19.74
CA ILE A 228 -10.36 -0.63 18.64
C ILE A 228 -11.79 -1.15 18.79
N SER A 229 -12.63 -0.95 17.77
CA SER A 229 -14.05 -1.32 17.79
C SER A 229 -14.30 -2.76 17.32
N GLY A 230 -13.58 -3.18 16.29
CA GLY A 230 -13.77 -4.50 15.69
C GLY A 230 -13.01 -4.63 14.39
N GLY A 231 -13.43 -5.60 13.56
CA GLY A 231 -12.82 -5.82 12.26
C GLY A 231 -13.74 -6.51 11.26
N ILE A 232 -13.36 -6.42 10.00
CA ILE A 232 -13.98 -7.08 8.86
C ILE A 232 -12.94 -8.00 8.23
N GLY A 233 -13.26 -9.28 8.12
CA GLY A 233 -12.37 -10.29 7.55
C GLY A 233 -13.15 -11.42 6.90
N GLN A 234 -12.44 -12.48 6.53
CA GLN A 234 -13.05 -13.63 5.87
C GLN A 234 -12.77 -14.98 6.53
N THR A 235 -11.81 -15.05 7.47
CA THR A 235 -11.37 -16.32 8.08
C THR A 235 -11.88 -16.52 9.50
N ALA A 236 -11.96 -17.77 9.94
CA ALA A 236 -12.34 -18.11 11.31
C ALA A 236 -11.31 -17.63 12.32
N GLU A 237 -10.02 -17.71 11.98
CA GLU A 237 -8.90 -17.25 12.82
C GLU A 237 -9.00 -15.73 13.10
N PHE A 238 -9.32 -14.94 12.07
CA PHE A 238 -9.55 -13.51 12.24
C PHE A 238 -10.73 -13.22 13.17
N ALA A 239 -11.83 -13.95 12.98
CA ALA A 239 -13.02 -13.83 13.82
C ALA A 239 -12.74 -14.24 15.28
N ASP A 240 -12.03 -15.36 15.50
CA ASP A 240 -11.71 -15.86 16.83
C ASP A 240 -10.82 -14.86 17.60
N ALA A 241 -9.82 -14.30 16.96
CA ALA A 241 -8.95 -13.30 17.58
C ALA A 241 -9.74 -12.05 18.01
N LEU A 242 -10.65 -11.55 17.18
CA LEU A 242 -11.49 -10.40 17.54
C LEU A 242 -12.45 -10.74 18.70
N VAL A 243 -13.17 -11.87 18.61
CA VAL A 243 -14.14 -12.29 19.62
C VAL A 243 -13.47 -12.54 20.97
N LYS A 244 -12.29 -13.18 20.98
CA LYS A 244 -11.46 -13.39 22.17
C LYS A 244 -11.10 -12.08 22.86
N ASN A 245 -10.81 -11.05 22.08
CA ASN A 245 -10.52 -9.71 22.57
C ASN A 245 -11.78 -8.85 22.84
N ARG A 246 -12.98 -9.44 22.81
CA ARG A 246 -14.29 -8.79 23.00
C ARG A 246 -14.56 -7.69 21.96
N LEU A 247 -13.98 -7.81 20.79
CA LEU A 247 -14.17 -6.92 19.67
C LEU A 247 -15.27 -7.47 18.75
N GLN A 248 -15.89 -6.58 17.98
CA GLN A 248 -16.87 -6.97 16.99
C GLN A 248 -16.18 -7.62 15.78
N ALA A 249 -16.67 -8.79 15.38
CA ALA A 249 -16.19 -9.50 14.21
C ALA A 249 -17.28 -9.55 13.14
N ILE A 250 -17.02 -8.96 11.97
CA ILE A 250 -17.86 -9.09 10.79
C ILE A 250 -17.09 -9.92 9.78
N ILE A 251 -17.72 -10.98 9.30
CA ILE A 251 -17.10 -11.94 8.39
C ILE A 251 -17.88 -11.99 7.08
N LEU A 252 -17.16 -11.82 5.98
CA LEU A 252 -17.64 -12.10 4.63
C LEU A 252 -16.86 -13.32 4.13
N PRO A 253 -17.35 -14.54 4.37
CA PRO A 253 -16.64 -15.76 4.03
C PRO A 253 -16.55 -15.92 2.51
N ARG A 254 -15.47 -16.55 2.06
CA ARG A 254 -15.36 -16.96 0.65
C ARG A 254 -16.30 -18.12 0.35
N SER A 255 -16.65 -18.27 -0.90
CA SER A 255 -17.55 -19.35 -1.36
C SER A 255 -16.97 -20.75 -1.13
N ASP A 256 -15.63 -20.87 -1.13
CA ASP A 256 -14.89 -22.12 -0.89
C ASP A 256 -14.75 -22.49 0.59
N THR A 257 -15.08 -21.58 1.52
CA THR A 257 -14.92 -21.79 2.97
C THR A 257 -16.18 -22.29 3.67
N THR A 258 -17.06 -22.98 2.97
CA THR A 258 -18.36 -23.47 3.48
C THR A 258 -18.24 -24.37 4.73
N ASP A 259 -17.10 -25.00 4.95
CA ASP A 259 -16.86 -25.89 6.10
C ASP A 259 -16.22 -25.19 7.32
N GLN A 260 -15.87 -23.90 7.22
CA GLN A 260 -15.30 -23.17 8.35
C GLN A 260 -16.36 -22.90 9.43
N ARG A 261 -16.01 -23.22 10.68
CA ARG A 261 -16.86 -22.91 11.85
C ARG A 261 -16.43 -21.55 12.43
N PHE A 262 -17.30 -20.58 12.30
CA PHE A 262 -17.09 -19.25 12.89
C PHE A 262 -17.57 -19.19 14.35
N PRO A 263 -16.94 -18.34 15.20
CA PRO A 263 -17.41 -18.17 16.57
C PRO A 263 -18.83 -17.59 16.60
N ARG A 264 -19.64 -18.04 17.58
CA ARG A 264 -21.07 -17.67 17.68
C ARG A 264 -21.36 -16.16 17.73
N ARG A 265 -20.38 -15.36 18.15
CA ARG A 265 -20.50 -13.90 18.24
C ARG A 265 -20.08 -13.17 16.98
N ALA A 266 -19.52 -13.87 16.00
CA ALA A 266 -19.21 -13.26 14.70
C ALA A 266 -20.49 -13.05 13.89
N ILE A 267 -20.57 -11.92 13.22
CA ILE A 267 -21.66 -11.59 12.31
C ILE A 267 -21.23 -11.98 10.91
N ILE A 268 -21.94 -12.96 10.33
CA ILE A 268 -21.62 -13.48 9.00
C ILE A 268 -22.51 -12.75 7.99
N LEU A 269 -21.89 -12.15 6.98
CA LEU A 269 -22.57 -11.42 5.91
C LEU A 269 -22.10 -11.94 4.55
N ASN A 270 -22.97 -11.92 3.57
CA ASN A 270 -22.67 -12.33 2.20
C ASN A 270 -22.46 -11.14 1.26
N ASP A 271 -22.54 -9.90 1.77
CA ASP A 271 -22.53 -8.71 0.95
C ASP A 271 -22.00 -7.50 1.74
N TRP A 272 -21.09 -6.76 1.11
CA TRP A 272 -20.50 -5.54 1.63
C TRP A 272 -21.53 -4.45 1.92
N SER A 273 -22.61 -4.36 1.16
CA SER A 273 -23.64 -3.33 1.34
C SER A 273 -24.36 -3.41 2.70
N ARG A 274 -24.27 -4.55 3.38
CA ARG A 274 -24.86 -4.79 4.70
C ARG A 274 -23.93 -4.47 5.86
N VAL A 275 -22.63 -4.37 5.63
CA VAL A 275 -21.61 -4.19 6.67
C VAL A 275 -21.92 -3.03 7.58
N ARG A 276 -22.26 -1.86 7.01
CA ARG A 276 -22.51 -0.65 7.78
C ARG A 276 -23.72 -0.71 8.74
N ARG A 277 -24.63 -1.63 8.51
CA ARG A 277 -25.81 -1.79 9.40
C ARG A 277 -25.48 -2.55 10.70
N HIS A 278 -24.31 -3.17 10.70
CA HIS A 278 -23.85 -4.02 11.81
C HIS A 278 -22.64 -3.43 12.55
N LEU A 279 -22.20 -2.25 12.18
CA LEU A 279 -21.19 -1.42 12.84
C LEU A 279 -21.84 -0.18 13.44
#